data_f3dd201bcbbb779115610e605b6605b0
#
_entry.id   f3dd201bcbbb779115610e605b6605b0
#
_cell.length_a   1.000
_cell.length_b   1.000
_cell.length_c   1.000
_cell.angle_alpha   90.00
_cell.angle_beta   90.00
_cell.angle_gamma   90.00
#
_symmetry.space_group_name_H-M   'P 1'
#
loop_
_entity.id
_entity.type
_entity.pdbx_description
1 polymer ?
#
loop_
_entity_poly.entity_id
_entity_poly.type
_entity_poly.pdbx_seq_one_letter_code
_entity_poly.pdbx_strand_id
1 'polypeptide(L)'
;MATTGWAATTIDSIAAKAGVAPQTIYAAFGNKRALLEGMRLAMLRDSKIPELMAQAATEPDASRRLELWAQLVRQQMETSYDVISIHRQAAASDPKVAADYRLVLDNRAHTLATFIHDLRAGLAPGLDETTATDLLWCFSNEEIYRELVEERGWSADRYEHWLATTLIAQLITIPTGMAGPRSGESSSARVTR
;
A
#
# COMPACT_ATOMS: atom_id res chain seq x y z
N MET A 1 -5.23 -4.86 -20.31
CA MET A 1 -5.89 -3.55 -20.50
C MET A 1 -4.96 -2.37 -20.82
N ALA A 2 -3.72 -2.53 -21.07
CA ALA A 2 -2.77 -1.39 -21.09
C ALA A 2 -2.02 -1.17 -22.41
N THR A 3 -2.67 -1.31 -23.55
CA THR A 3 -2.00 -1.02 -24.84
C THR A 3 -2.29 0.38 -25.39
N THR A 4 -3.30 1.07 -24.89
CA THR A 4 -3.63 2.45 -25.28
C THR A 4 -3.59 3.31 -24.02
N GLY A 5 -2.51 4.07 -23.81
CA GLY A 5 -2.36 4.93 -22.63
C GLY A 5 -3.52 5.93 -22.43
N TRP A 6 -3.55 6.60 -21.29
CA TRP A 6 -4.60 7.56 -20.92
C TRP A 6 -4.96 8.55 -22.04
N ALA A 7 -3.97 9.15 -22.71
CA ALA A 7 -4.21 10.15 -23.75
C ALA A 7 -5.02 9.64 -24.94
N ALA A 8 -4.81 8.39 -25.32
CA ALA A 8 -5.49 7.78 -26.48
C ALA A 8 -6.84 7.14 -26.11
N THR A 9 -7.16 6.97 -24.83
CA THR A 9 -8.44 6.42 -24.38
C THR A 9 -9.53 7.50 -24.42
N THR A 10 -10.67 7.22 -25.07
CA THR A 10 -11.83 8.13 -25.17
C THR A 10 -13.04 7.55 -24.45
N ILE A 11 -14.01 8.41 -24.07
CA ILE A 11 -15.30 7.96 -23.51
C ILE A 11 -16.00 7.00 -24.49
N ASP A 12 -15.94 7.27 -25.81
CA ASP A 12 -16.55 6.41 -26.82
C ASP A 12 -15.93 5.01 -26.85
N SER A 13 -14.59 4.92 -26.73
CA SER A 13 -13.91 3.62 -26.65
C SER A 13 -14.23 2.85 -25.37
N ILE A 14 -14.42 3.55 -24.25
CA ILE A 14 -14.83 2.95 -22.98
C ILE A 14 -16.28 2.46 -23.08
N ALA A 15 -17.19 3.28 -23.60
CA ALA A 15 -18.60 2.96 -23.78
C ALA A 15 -18.78 1.73 -24.69
N ALA A 16 -18.05 1.68 -25.81
CA ALA A 16 -18.06 0.52 -26.72
C ALA A 16 -17.60 -0.77 -26.03
N LYS A 17 -16.56 -0.71 -25.18
CA LYS A 17 -16.09 -1.88 -24.42
C LYS A 17 -17.05 -2.27 -23.30
N ALA A 18 -17.74 -1.32 -22.68
CA ALA A 18 -18.72 -1.55 -21.65
C ALA A 18 -20.10 -1.98 -22.18
N GLY A 19 -20.32 -1.93 -23.50
CA GLY A 19 -21.61 -2.25 -24.12
C GLY A 19 -22.71 -1.24 -23.81
N VAL A 20 -22.36 0.03 -23.55
CA VAL A 20 -23.30 1.11 -23.26
C VAL A 20 -23.14 2.26 -24.26
N ALA A 21 -24.16 3.13 -24.36
CA ALA A 21 -24.05 4.33 -25.17
C ALA A 21 -23.11 5.36 -24.51
N PRO A 22 -22.29 6.12 -25.28
CA PRO A 22 -21.43 7.16 -24.74
C PRO A 22 -22.19 8.18 -23.87
N GLN A 23 -23.42 8.52 -24.26
CA GLN A 23 -24.30 9.41 -23.50
C GLN A 23 -24.58 8.92 -22.08
N THR A 24 -24.62 7.60 -21.85
CA THR A 24 -24.81 7.01 -20.53
C THR A 24 -23.62 7.35 -19.62
N ILE A 25 -22.39 7.26 -20.13
CA ILE A 25 -21.18 7.61 -19.38
C ILE A 25 -21.12 9.12 -19.15
N TYR A 26 -21.43 9.93 -20.16
CA TYR A 26 -21.48 11.39 -20.01
C TYR A 26 -22.54 11.82 -18.98
N ALA A 27 -23.72 11.20 -18.98
CA ALA A 27 -24.78 11.49 -18.01
C ALA A 27 -24.39 11.12 -16.58
N ALA A 28 -23.66 10.00 -16.39
CA ALA A 28 -23.26 9.51 -15.07
C ALA A 28 -22.04 10.26 -14.51
N PHE A 29 -21.03 10.57 -15.34
CA PHE A 29 -19.72 11.05 -14.90
C PHE A 29 -19.34 12.42 -15.47
N GLY A 30 -19.99 12.91 -16.50
CA GLY A 30 -19.71 14.17 -17.17
C GLY A 30 -18.47 14.18 -18.04
N ASN A 31 -17.34 13.62 -17.60
CA ASN A 31 -16.10 13.55 -18.37
C ASN A 31 -15.19 12.40 -17.94
N LYS A 32 -14.14 12.14 -18.73
CA LYS A 32 -13.20 11.01 -18.50
C LYS A 32 -12.47 11.12 -17.16
N ARG A 33 -12.12 12.31 -16.68
CA ARG A 33 -11.47 12.55 -15.39
C ARG A 33 -12.41 12.17 -14.23
N ALA A 34 -13.66 12.62 -14.27
CA ALA A 34 -14.65 12.28 -13.26
C ALA A 34 -15.00 10.78 -13.26
N LEU A 35 -14.96 10.13 -14.44
CA LEU A 35 -15.08 8.68 -14.53
C LEU A 35 -13.93 7.96 -13.80
N LEU A 36 -12.68 8.40 -14.00
CA LEU A 36 -11.52 7.82 -13.32
C LEU A 36 -11.63 7.96 -11.79
N GLU A 37 -12.02 9.13 -11.31
CA GLU A 37 -12.25 9.36 -9.88
C GLU A 37 -13.42 8.52 -9.34
N GLY A 38 -14.51 8.41 -10.10
CA GLY A 38 -15.65 7.55 -9.76
C GLY A 38 -15.25 6.08 -9.63
N MET A 39 -14.38 5.59 -10.51
CA MET A 39 -13.83 4.22 -10.43
C MET A 39 -13.00 4.04 -9.16
N ARG A 40 -12.12 4.99 -8.83
CA ARG A 40 -11.31 4.95 -7.61
C ARG A 40 -12.17 4.90 -6.35
N LEU A 41 -13.19 5.75 -6.26
CA LEU A 41 -14.11 5.79 -5.12
C LEU A 41 -14.96 4.52 -5.01
N ALA A 42 -15.42 3.97 -6.13
CA ALA A 42 -16.19 2.73 -6.14
C ALA A 42 -15.35 1.55 -5.64
N MET A 43 -14.10 1.42 -6.12
CA MET A 43 -13.20 0.37 -5.68
C MET A 43 -12.88 0.47 -4.18
N LEU A 44 -12.64 1.68 -3.66
CA LEU A 44 -12.42 1.87 -2.23
C LEU A 44 -13.64 1.46 -1.41
N ARG A 45 -14.83 1.90 -1.80
CA ARG A 45 -16.10 1.58 -1.11
C ARG A 45 -16.40 0.09 -1.10
N ASP A 46 -16.16 -0.59 -2.23
CA ASP A 46 -16.53 -1.99 -2.45
C ASP A 46 -15.42 -2.97 -2.00
N SER A 47 -14.31 -2.45 -1.44
CA SER A 47 -13.19 -3.23 -0.89
C SER A 47 -13.33 -3.48 0.61
N LYS A 48 -12.47 -4.35 1.17
CA LYS A 48 -12.33 -4.57 2.62
C LYS A 48 -11.42 -3.53 3.30
N ILE A 49 -10.94 -2.52 2.58
CA ILE A 49 -10.02 -1.51 3.12
C ILE A 49 -10.63 -0.75 4.30
N PRO A 50 -11.90 -0.28 4.26
CA PRO A 50 -12.49 0.42 5.41
C PRO A 50 -12.54 -0.44 6.68
N GLU A 51 -12.90 -1.73 6.57
CA GLU A 51 -12.94 -2.64 7.71
C GLU A 51 -11.54 -2.92 8.28
N LEU A 52 -10.54 -3.14 7.41
CA LEU A 52 -9.15 -3.34 7.83
C LEU A 52 -8.58 -2.10 8.51
N MET A 53 -8.88 -0.90 7.99
CA MET A 53 -8.51 0.36 8.62
C MET A 53 -9.12 0.49 10.04
N ALA A 54 -10.40 0.18 10.19
CA ALA A 54 -11.09 0.23 11.48
C ALA A 54 -10.50 -0.78 12.48
N GLN A 55 -10.18 -1.99 12.04
CA GLN A 55 -9.52 -3.01 12.86
C GLN A 55 -8.12 -2.55 13.30
N ALA A 56 -7.31 -2.06 12.37
CA ALA A 56 -5.97 -1.55 12.69
C ALA A 56 -6.01 -0.35 13.67
N ALA A 57 -7.00 0.52 13.56
CA ALA A 57 -7.15 1.67 14.45
C ALA A 57 -7.43 1.28 15.91
N THR A 58 -8.07 0.13 16.15
CA THR A 58 -8.43 -0.35 17.49
C THR A 58 -7.51 -1.45 18.04
N GLU A 59 -6.59 -1.97 17.24
CA GLU A 59 -5.65 -3.02 17.63
C GLU A 59 -4.57 -2.47 18.57
N PRO A 60 -4.44 -2.96 19.81
CA PRO A 60 -3.45 -2.47 20.77
C PRO A 60 -2.02 -2.97 20.50
N ASP A 61 -1.87 -4.15 19.90
CA ASP A 61 -0.55 -4.72 19.58
C ASP A 61 0.03 -4.11 18.30
N ALA A 62 1.20 -3.48 18.44
CA ALA A 62 1.85 -2.77 17.35
C ALA A 62 2.24 -3.69 16.18
N SER A 63 2.70 -4.91 16.48
CA SER A 63 3.06 -5.88 15.42
C SER A 63 1.80 -6.34 14.68
N ARG A 64 0.72 -6.61 15.41
CA ARG A 64 -0.56 -6.99 14.82
C ARG A 64 -1.16 -5.88 13.96
N ARG A 65 -1.00 -4.60 14.37
CA ARG A 65 -1.39 -3.45 13.53
C ARG A 65 -0.64 -3.41 12.21
N LEU A 66 0.66 -3.70 12.20
CA LEU A 66 1.45 -3.77 10.97
C LEU A 66 1.10 -4.97 10.08
N GLU A 67 0.69 -6.11 10.67
CA GLU A 67 0.12 -7.21 9.90
C GLU A 67 -1.19 -6.81 9.22
N LEU A 68 -2.10 -6.14 9.93
CA LEU A 68 -3.34 -5.61 9.36
C LEU A 68 -3.07 -4.58 8.26
N TRP A 69 -2.02 -3.76 8.44
CA TRP A 69 -1.57 -2.85 7.39
C TRP A 69 -1.09 -3.58 6.14
N ALA A 70 -0.32 -4.65 6.27
CA ALA A 70 0.12 -5.46 5.14
C ALA A 70 -1.06 -6.12 4.40
N GLN A 71 -2.06 -6.61 5.13
CA GLN A 71 -3.32 -7.11 4.56
C GLN A 71 -4.06 -6.02 3.78
N LEU A 72 -4.13 -4.81 4.33
CA LEU A 72 -4.75 -3.65 3.69
C LEU A 72 -4.04 -3.30 2.38
N VAL A 73 -2.69 -3.23 2.39
CA VAL A 73 -1.91 -2.94 1.19
C VAL A 73 -2.13 -4.01 0.13
N ARG A 74 -2.07 -5.30 0.50
CA ARG A 74 -2.39 -6.40 -0.42
C ARG A 74 -3.78 -6.23 -1.02
N GLN A 75 -4.81 -6.06 -0.19
CA GLN A 75 -6.19 -5.89 -0.66
C GLN A 75 -6.33 -4.70 -1.62
N GLN A 76 -5.65 -3.59 -1.33
CA GLN A 76 -5.62 -2.43 -2.21
C GLN A 76 -4.99 -2.76 -3.56
N MET A 77 -3.86 -3.48 -3.58
CA MET A 77 -3.19 -3.86 -4.82
C MET A 77 -4.03 -4.84 -5.64
N GLU A 78 -4.60 -5.87 -5.03
CA GLU A 78 -5.46 -6.84 -5.73
C GLU A 78 -6.71 -6.20 -6.34
N THR A 79 -7.29 -5.18 -5.69
CA THR A 79 -8.55 -4.57 -6.15
C THR A 79 -8.38 -3.30 -6.96
N SER A 80 -7.31 -2.53 -6.75
CA SER A 80 -7.22 -1.15 -7.25
C SER A 80 -5.94 -0.86 -8.04
N TYR A 81 -5.02 -1.81 -8.20
CA TYR A 81 -3.74 -1.59 -8.88
C TYR A 81 -3.90 -0.97 -10.27
N ASP A 82 -4.79 -1.51 -11.10
CA ASP A 82 -5.05 -0.99 -12.45
C ASP A 82 -5.48 0.48 -12.43
N VAL A 83 -6.38 0.85 -11.50
CA VAL A 83 -6.89 2.23 -11.39
C VAL A 83 -5.81 3.17 -10.84
N ILE A 84 -5.02 2.73 -9.87
CA ILE A 84 -3.87 3.50 -9.35
C ILE A 84 -2.87 3.75 -10.46
N SER A 85 -2.51 2.73 -11.22
CA SER A 85 -1.57 2.81 -12.34
C SER A 85 -2.08 3.74 -13.45
N ILE A 86 -3.36 3.64 -13.82
CA ILE A 86 -3.99 4.53 -14.82
C ILE A 86 -3.99 5.97 -14.30
N HIS A 87 -4.30 6.20 -13.03
CA HIS A 87 -4.33 7.54 -12.45
C HIS A 87 -2.95 8.19 -12.48
N ARG A 88 -1.90 7.45 -12.10
CA ARG A 88 -0.52 7.91 -12.18
C ARG A 88 -0.08 8.23 -13.61
N GLN A 89 -0.39 7.35 -14.58
CA GLN A 89 -0.11 7.59 -16.00
C GLN A 89 -0.86 8.81 -16.54
N ALA A 90 -2.13 8.97 -16.16
CA ALA A 90 -2.94 10.11 -16.56
C ALA A 90 -2.37 11.42 -16.00
N ALA A 91 -1.94 11.44 -14.75
CA ALA A 91 -1.33 12.60 -14.11
C ALA A 91 -0.04 13.06 -14.82
N ALA A 92 0.71 12.15 -15.44
CA ALA A 92 1.92 12.49 -16.18
C ALA A 92 1.65 13.30 -17.48
N SER A 93 0.41 13.25 -18.01
CA SER A 93 0.07 13.86 -19.30
C SER A 93 -1.09 14.88 -19.23
N ASP A 94 -1.82 14.94 -18.12
CA ASP A 94 -2.97 15.83 -17.94
C ASP A 94 -2.82 16.63 -16.63
N PRO A 95 -2.58 17.96 -16.70
CA PRO A 95 -2.37 18.81 -15.52
C PRO A 95 -3.55 18.81 -14.54
N LYS A 96 -4.78 18.62 -15.02
CA LYS A 96 -5.97 18.56 -14.16
C LYS A 96 -6.01 17.24 -13.39
N VAL A 97 -5.67 16.12 -14.05
CA VAL A 97 -5.53 14.82 -13.38
C VAL A 97 -4.34 14.85 -12.41
N ALA A 98 -3.24 15.54 -12.76
CA ALA A 98 -2.10 15.70 -11.87
C ALA A 98 -2.47 16.43 -10.57
N ALA A 99 -3.34 17.45 -10.64
CA ALA A 99 -3.84 18.14 -9.45
C ALA A 99 -4.70 17.21 -8.57
N ASP A 100 -5.63 16.45 -9.17
CA ASP A 100 -6.45 15.46 -8.44
C ASP A 100 -5.56 14.36 -7.81
N TYR A 101 -4.58 13.86 -8.56
CA TYR A 101 -3.67 12.82 -8.07
C TYR A 101 -2.80 13.31 -6.91
N ARG A 102 -2.41 14.59 -6.92
CA ARG A 102 -1.69 15.20 -5.78
C ARG A 102 -2.52 15.16 -4.50
N LEU A 103 -3.83 15.48 -4.58
CA LEU A 103 -4.72 15.35 -3.42
C LEU A 103 -4.82 13.90 -2.90
N VAL A 104 -4.80 12.91 -3.79
CA VAL A 104 -4.75 11.48 -3.39
C VAL A 104 -3.46 11.17 -2.64
N LEU A 105 -2.31 11.68 -3.11
CA LEU A 105 -1.01 11.49 -2.45
C LEU A 105 -0.94 12.23 -1.10
N ASP A 106 -1.48 13.43 -1.01
CA ASP A 106 -1.54 14.20 0.25
C ASP A 106 -2.41 13.49 1.28
N ASN A 107 -3.58 12.96 0.88
CA ASN A 107 -4.43 12.15 1.75
C ASN A 107 -3.73 10.86 2.20
N ARG A 108 -2.99 10.20 1.30
CA ARG A 108 -2.19 9.03 1.66
C ARG A 108 -1.12 9.39 2.68
N ALA A 109 -0.38 10.47 2.48
CA ALA A 109 0.65 10.94 3.41
C ALA A 109 0.05 11.20 4.80
N HIS A 110 -1.11 11.86 4.87
CA HIS A 110 -1.81 12.09 6.13
C HIS A 110 -2.23 10.78 6.82
N THR A 111 -2.80 9.84 6.07
CA THR A 111 -3.20 8.52 6.60
C THR A 111 -2.02 7.76 7.20
N LEU A 112 -0.87 7.75 6.49
CA LEU A 112 0.35 7.09 6.97
C LEU A 112 0.91 7.75 8.22
N ALA A 113 0.96 9.08 8.25
CA ALA A 113 1.43 9.84 9.41
C ALA A 113 0.54 9.58 10.64
N THR A 114 -0.78 9.56 10.47
CA THR A 114 -1.72 9.22 11.54
C THR A 114 -1.51 7.80 12.05
N PHE A 115 -1.36 6.83 11.14
CA PHE A 115 -1.12 5.43 11.50
C PHE A 115 0.18 5.27 12.31
N ILE A 116 1.28 5.93 11.89
CA ILE A 116 2.55 5.90 12.63
C ILE A 116 2.45 6.63 13.97
N HIS A 117 1.75 7.78 14.03
CA HIS A 117 1.53 8.50 15.28
C HIS A 117 0.85 7.61 16.32
N ASP A 118 -0.13 6.82 15.90
CA ASP A 118 -0.81 5.87 16.79
C ASP A 118 0.08 4.68 17.20
N LEU A 119 1.15 4.40 16.47
CA LEU A 119 2.16 3.37 16.78
C LEU A 119 3.35 3.91 17.61
N ARG A 120 3.44 5.22 17.85
CA ARG A 120 4.65 5.89 18.38
C ARG A 120 5.24 5.26 19.65
N ALA A 121 4.38 4.72 20.53
CA ALA A 121 4.84 4.08 21.78
C ALA A 121 5.57 2.74 21.55
N GLY A 122 5.35 2.10 20.39
CA GLY A 122 5.98 0.83 20.01
C GLY A 122 7.12 0.98 19.00
N LEU A 123 7.44 2.20 18.55
CA LEU A 123 8.53 2.41 17.58
C LEU A 123 9.89 2.02 18.16
N ALA A 124 10.78 1.57 17.31
CA ALA A 124 12.15 1.22 17.67
C ALA A 124 12.90 2.43 18.27
N PRO A 125 13.78 2.23 19.26
CA PRO A 125 14.53 3.32 19.88
C PRO A 125 15.33 4.11 18.85
N GLY A 126 15.18 5.44 18.85
CA GLY A 126 15.87 6.33 17.93
C GLY A 126 15.20 6.48 16.55
N LEU A 127 14.10 5.78 16.29
CA LEU A 127 13.30 5.96 15.09
C LEU A 127 12.23 7.03 15.34
N ASP A 128 12.34 8.18 14.67
CA ASP A 128 11.32 9.23 14.74
C ASP A 128 10.12 8.94 13.83
N GLU A 129 8.98 9.60 14.11
CA GLU A 129 7.72 9.39 13.38
C GLU A 129 7.83 9.76 11.90
N THR A 130 8.64 10.74 11.54
CA THR A 130 8.83 11.15 10.14
C THR A 130 9.53 10.06 9.35
N THR A 131 10.66 9.58 9.86
CA THR A 131 11.41 8.47 9.24
C THR A 131 10.57 7.20 9.18
N ALA A 132 9.81 6.88 10.25
CA ALA A 132 8.91 5.73 10.25
C ALA A 132 7.80 5.87 9.18
N THR A 133 7.24 7.06 8.99
CA THR A 133 6.24 7.35 7.94
C THR A 133 6.85 7.18 6.55
N ASP A 134 8.07 7.65 6.32
CA ASP A 134 8.77 7.51 5.05
C ASP A 134 9.05 6.03 4.72
N LEU A 135 9.45 5.24 5.70
CA LEU A 135 9.64 3.80 5.54
C LEU A 135 8.32 3.10 5.19
N LEU A 136 7.23 3.42 5.92
CA LEU A 136 5.92 2.86 5.63
C LEU A 136 5.44 3.25 4.23
N TRP A 137 5.67 4.49 3.80
CA TRP A 137 5.38 4.97 2.45
C TRP A 137 6.13 4.15 1.39
N CYS A 138 7.44 3.98 1.56
CA CYS A 138 8.29 3.27 0.61
C CYS A 138 7.89 1.80 0.48
N PHE A 139 7.74 1.09 1.60
CA PHE A 139 7.43 -0.35 1.57
C PHE A 139 5.99 -0.65 1.10
N SER A 140 5.06 0.28 1.27
CA SER A 140 3.67 0.15 0.83
C SER A 140 3.41 0.68 -0.59
N ASN A 141 4.45 0.78 -1.43
CA ASN A 141 4.36 1.33 -2.77
C ASN A 141 3.87 0.27 -3.78
N GLU A 142 3.05 0.70 -4.75
CA GLU A 142 2.53 -0.18 -5.81
C GLU A 142 3.62 -0.77 -6.71
N GLU A 143 4.76 -0.08 -6.89
CA GLU A 143 5.86 -0.61 -7.70
C GLU A 143 6.50 -1.85 -7.06
N ILE A 144 6.61 -1.89 -5.73
CA ILE A 144 7.13 -3.07 -5.02
C ILE A 144 6.19 -4.26 -5.21
N TYR A 145 4.88 -4.04 -5.14
CA TYR A 145 3.90 -5.10 -5.42
C TYR A 145 4.04 -5.62 -6.85
N ARG A 146 4.09 -4.72 -7.84
CA ARG A 146 4.26 -5.08 -9.24
C ARG A 146 5.53 -5.91 -9.46
N GLU A 147 6.66 -5.45 -8.96
CA GLU A 147 7.95 -6.15 -9.10
C GLU A 147 7.92 -7.56 -8.50
N LEU A 148 7.41 -7.70 -7.27
CA LEU A 148 7.44 -8.96 -6.56
C LEU A 148 6.36 -9.93 -7.03
N VAL A 149 5.12 -9.46 -7.21
CA VAL A 149 3.97 -10.32 -7.53
C VAL A 149 3.87 -10.55 -9.03
N GLU A 150 3.84 -9.47 -9.85
CA GLU A 150 3.60 -9.61 -11.28
C GLU A 150 4.86 -10.05 -12.04
N GLU A 151 6.04 -9.48 -11.74
CA GLU A 151 7.26 -9.79 -12.48
C GLU A 151 8.04 -10.97 -11.90
N ARG A 152 8.09 -11.12 -10.56
CA ARG A 152 8.82 -12.21 -9.91
C ARG A 152 7.95 -13.41 -9.55
N GLY A 153 6.62 -13.32 -9.77
CA GLY A 153 5.68 -14.42 -9.59
C GLY A 153 5.46 -14.81 -8.13
N TRP A 154 5.60 -13.89 -7.19
CA TRP A 154 5.24 -14.17 -5.80
C TRP A 154 3.73 -14.33 -5.68
N SER A 155 3.27 -15.22 -4.79
CA SER A 155 1.86 -15.21 -4.40
C SER A 155 1.57 -13.95 -3.56
N ALA A 156 0.32 -13.50 -3.59
CA ALA A 156 -0.13 -12.39 -2.77
C ALA A 156 0.06 -12.66 -1.27
N ASP A 157 -0.13 -13.92 -0.82
CA ASP A 157 0.13 -14.34 0.57
C ASP A 157 1.61 -14.19 0.94
N ARG A 158 2.53 -14.55 0.03
CA ARG A 158 3.96 -14.36 0.25
C ARG A 158 4.32 -12.89 0.34
N TYR A 159 3.74 -12.05 -0.50
CA TYR A 159 3.95 -10.61 -0.46
C TYR A 159 3.45 -10.00 0.86
N GLU A 160 2.25 -10.33 1.29
CA GLU A 160 1.66 -9.87 2.55
C GLU A 160 2.54 -10.25 3.74
N HIS A 161 2.93 -11.52 3.84
CA HIS A 161 3.81 -11.99 4.92
C HIS A 161 5.17 -11.27 4.92
N TRP A 162 5.78 -11.11 3.75
CA TRP A 162 7.05 -10.38 3.60
C TRP A 162 6.89 -8.92 4.01
N LEU A 163 5.83 -8.25 3.58
CA LEU A 163 5.58 -6.84 3.93
C LEU A 163 5.40 -6.68 5.45
N ALA A 164 4.57 -7.52 6.07
CA ALA A 164 4.34 -7.51 7.50
C ALA A 164 5.65 -7.69 8.29
N THR A 165 6.42 -8.74 7.98
CA THR A 165 7.68 -9.03 8.67
C THR A 165 8.73 -7.94 8.46
N THR A 166 8.79 -7.35 7.27
CA THR A 166 9.70 -6.23 6.97
C THR A 166 9.32 -4.99 7.76
N LEU A 167 8.04 -4.61 7.79
CA LEU A 167 7.58 -3.45 8.54
C LEU A 167 7.80 -3.62 10.04
N ILE A 168 7.50 -4.79 10.60
CA ILE A 168 7.75 -5.09 12.02
C ILE A 168 9.24 -4.96 12.33
N ALA A 169 10.12 -5.56 11.52
CA ALA A 169 11.56 -5.52 11.73
C ALA A 169 12.16 -4.10 11.63
N GLN A 170 11.58 -3.23 10.80
CA GLN A 170 12.07 -1.88 10.59
C GLN A 170 11.48 -0.85 11.56
N LEU A 171 10.25 -1.04 12.00
CA LEU A 171 9.51 -0.01 12.74
C LEU A 171 9.37 -0.31 14.22
N ILE A 172 9.38 -1.58 14.65
CA ILE A 172 9.02 -1.96 16.01
C ILE A 172 10.21 -2.51 16.78
N THR A 173 10.30 -2.16 18.05
CA THR A 173 11.22 -2.81 18.98
C THR A 173 10.70 -4.18 19.32
N ILE A 174 11.38 -5.23 18.92
CA ILE A 174 11.13 -6.57 19.45
C ILE A 174 11.68 -6.58 20.91
N PRO A 175 10.85 -6.82 21.93
CA PRO A 175 11.35 -6.97 23.28
C PRO A 175 12.41 -8.05 23.33
N THR A 176 13.59 -7.73 23.87
CA THR A 176 14.79 -8.62 23.90
C THR A 176 14.60 -9.86 24.82
N GLY A 177 13.38 -10.35 25.00
CA GLY A 177 13.04 -11.52 25.82
C GLY A 177 12.74 -12.80 25.04
N MET A 178 12.73 -12.79 23.70
CA MET A 178 12.47 -13.97 22.87
C MET A 178 13.66 -14.41 21.99
N ALA A 179 14.84 -13.83 22.17
CA ALA A 179 16.06 -14.39 21.60
C ALA A 179 16.44 -15.60 22.47
N GLY A 180 16.18 -16.81 21.96
CA GLY A 180 16.61 -18.06 22.58
C GLY A 180 18.11 -18.06 22.86
N PRO A 181 18.61 -18.90 23.79
CA PRO A 181 19.98 -18.85 24.28
C PRO A 181 20.96 -19.03 23.11
N ARG A 182 21.89 -18.08 22.97
CA ARG A 182 23.02 -18.21 22.04
C ARG A 182 23.85 -19.41 22.52
N SER A 183 23.69 -20.55 21.85
CA SER A 183 24.55 -21.70 21.99
C SER A 183 25.96 -21.33 21.51
N GLY A 184 26.93 -21.22 22.38
CA GLY A 184 28.30 -21.06 21.95
C GLY A 184 29.25 -20.35 22.90
N GLU A 185 29.28 -20.70 24.18
CA GLU A 185 30.52 -20.55 24.95
C GLU A 185 31.20 -21.90 25.04
N SER A 186 32.07 -22.14 24.06
CA SER A 186 33.02 -23.22 24.08
C SER A 186 34.12 -22.93 25.13
N SER A 187 34.06 -23.68 26.20
CA SER A 187 35.06 -23.80 27.26
C SER A 187 36.48 -23.95 26.70
N SER A 188 37.34 -22.96 26.92
CA SER A 188 38.76 -23.08 26.78
C SER A 188 39.33 -23.83 27.98
N ALA A 189 39.58 -25.14 27.83
CA ALA A 189 40.33 -25.91 28.79
C ALA A 189 41.83 -25.56 28.67
N ARG A 190 42.39 -25.05 29.76
CA ARG A 190 43.87 -24.97 29.99
C ARG A 190 44.49 -26.35 29.92
N VAL A 191 45.52 -26.46 29.16
CA VAL A 191 46.52 -27.53 29.34
C VAL A 191 47.83 -26.87 29.79
N THR A 192 48.20 -27.14 31.05
CA THR A 192 49.51 -26.90 31.64
C THR A 192 50.34 -28.15 31.40
N ARG A 193 51.42 -28.06 30.70
CA ARG A 193 52.79 -28.53 30.89
C ARG A 193 53.54 -28.60 29.59
#